data_e353c8d6e5949eae39d22622f219052d
#
_entry.id   e353c8d6e5949eae39d22622f219052d
#
_cell.length_a   1.000
_cell.length_b   1.000
_cell.length_c   1.000
_cell.angle_alpha   90.00
_cell.angle_beta   90.00
_cell.angle_gamma   90.00
#
_symmetry.space_group_name_H-M   'P 1'
#
loop_
_entity.id
_entity.type
_entity.pdbx_description
1 polymer ?
#
loop_
_entity_poly.entity_id
_entity_poly.type
_entity_poly.pdbx_seq_one_letter_code
_entity_poly.pdbx_strand_id
1 'polypeptide(L)'
;MKPESQIHLGHRERMRRKLVAYGSEIFDTYELLEMLLYSVIPVRDTNPLAKRLLSTFGGLDGVLSASTEELMAVDGIGAATASYLVTVGALPAILPITSPTSRVLADYDQIGEYLVDYYRGRNDYVVSMLLFDNAMRPIRIVDVYDCDYGKGSVQCKPFLDLAVSLGACSVVLFHNHPYGPLFPTHSDLLTHKVLAQGFKRSGVILLDHYVISGSGYIRIGRMATEASGVDRLLDEFGIVCIKNDMLPRIKDNDDPAIVGSKYLESVLSYSVSSAEKRAGFVSAMMEQYHSVDGILSRDVEELSEICGDAAIPLKLLAYVSSRRYMDQYLKGARFGEWITDYFKWQFFSMSVEVVYLALFDKNQKLISVQKISEGTVNTSEIIPRRAMEIASKAKASYAVMAHNHPSGTCDASASDIYATNVVMLALESVGVKFLGHYVVAGMGIGKIELSDEII
;
A
#
# COMPACT_ATOMS: atom_id res chain seq x y z
N MET A 1 11.97 44.75 7.95
CA MET A 1 11.99 43.31 7.57
C MET A 1 11.07 42.58 8.54
N LYS A 2 10.12 41.81 8.06
CA LYS A 2 9.34 40.92 8.93
C LYS A 2 10.28 39.82 9.48
N PRO A 3 10.18 39.44 10.76
CA PRO A 3 11.00 38.35 11.30
C PRO A 3 10.77 37.08 10.51
N GLU A 4 11.80 36.26 10.29
CA GLU A 4 11.77 35.02 9.51
C GLU A 4 10.59 34.11 9.89
N SER A 5 10.26 34.02 11.18
CA SER A 5 9.09 33.29 11.69
C SER A 5 7.74 33.71 11.09
N GLN A 6 7.56 35.01 10.79
CA GLN A 6 6.31 35.50 10.18
C GLN A 6 6.22 35.23 8.67
N ILE A 7 7.37 35.09 8.00
CA ILE A 7 7.42 34.75 6.57
C ILE A 7 7.01 33.28 6.39
N HIS A 8 7.50 32.39 7.24
CA HIS A 8 7.17 30.96 7.20
C HIS A 8 5.73 30.65 7.56
N LEU A 9 5.13 31.35 8.54
CA LEU A 9 3.72 31.20 8.86
C LEU A 9 2.81 31.56 7.68
N GLY A 10 3.09 32.62 6.96
CA GLY A 10 2.34 32.99 5.76
C GLY A 10 2.52 32.00 4.60
N HIS A 11 3.70 31.34 4.49
CA HIS A 11 3.93 30.30 3.51
C HIS A 11 3.09 29.04 3.83
N ARG A 12 3.13 28.55 5.05
CA ARG A 12 2.35 27.36 5.49
C ARG A 12 0.86 27.54 5.26
N GLU A 13 0.32 28.70 5.60
CA GLU A 13 -1.09 28.98 5.38
C GLU A 13 -1.45 28.98 3.89
N ARG A 14 -0.60 29.54 3.03
CA ARG A 14 -0.82 29.47 1.58
C ARG A 14 -0.78 28.03 1.04
N MET A 15 0.15 27.20 1.54
CA MET A 15 0.26 25.80 1.16
C MET A 15 -0.98 25.02 1.56
N ARG A 16 -1.48 25.21 2.81
CA ARG A 16 -2.72 24.60 3.28
C ARG A 16 -3.93 25.00 2.44
N ARG A 17 -4.09 26.28 2.13
CA ARG A 17 -5.19 26.77 1.27
C ARG A 17 -5.12 26.17 -0.13
N LYS A 18 -3.94 26.06 -0.72
CA LYS A 18 -3.77 25.40 -2.00
C LYS A 18 -4.14 23.91 -1.93
N LEU A 19 -3.75 23.23 -0.85
CA LEU A 19 -4.07 21.82 -0.65
C LEU A 19 -5.59 21.61 -0.56
N VAL A 20 -6.29 22.43 0.18
CA VAL A 20 -7.76 22.39 0.29
C VAL A 20 -8.42 22.70 -1.06
N ALA A 21 -7.95 23.73 -1.77
CA ALA A 21 -8.57 24.18 -3.00
C ALA A 21 -8.30 23.30 -4.22
N TYR A 22 -7.15 22.65 -4.29
CA TYR A 22 -6.66 21.99 -5.51
C TYR A 22 -6.20 20.53 -5.30
N GLY A 23 -6.26 20.01 -4.08
CA GLY A 23 -5.76 18.66 -3.76
C GLY A 23 -4.24 18.52 -3.88
N SER A 24 -3.77 17.29 -3.95
CA SER A 24 -2.33 16.97 -3.96
C SER A 24 -1.67 17.03 -5.33
N GLU A 25 -2.44 17.03 -6.42
CA GLU A 25 -1.92 16.89 -7.79
C GLU A 25 -1.02 18.05 -8.22
N ILE A 26 -1.21 19.24 -7.62
CA ILE A 26 -0.44 20.45 -7.94
C ILE A 26 0.89 20.55 -7.17
N PHE A 27 1.18 19.63 -6.26
CA PHE A 27 2.36 19.69 -5.40
C PHE A 27 3.42 18.67 -5.83
N ASP A 28 4.68 19.12 -5.77
CA ASP A 28 5.81 18.22 -5.86
C ASP A 28 5.93 17.35 -4.59
N THR A 29 6.58 16.20 -4.71
CA THR A 29 6.78 15.25 -3.59
C THR A 29 7.45 15.91 -2.38
N TYR A 30 8.42 16.82 -2.60
CA TYR A 30 9.07 17.54 -1.51
C TYR A 30 8.11 18.53 -0.80
N GLU A 31 7.16 19.12 -1.51
CA GLU A 31 6.16 20.04 -0.93
C GLU A 31 5.16 19.30 -0.05
N LEU A 32 4.74 18.09 -0.47
CA LEU A 32 3.89 17.23 0.35
C LEU A 32 4.61 16.79 1.62
N LEU A 33 5.89 16.38 1.53
CA LEU A 33 6.69 16.03 2.70
C LEU A 33 6.95 17.25 3.60
N GLU A 34 7.21 18.41 3.01
CA GLU A 34 7.33 19.68 3.75
C GLU A 34 6.08 19.96 4.59
N MET A 35 4.90 19.87 3.98
CA MET A 35 3.62 20.10 4.67
C MET A 35 3.35 19.05 5.75
N LEU A 36 3.69 17.78 5.50
CA LEU A 36 3.59 16.72 6.49
C LEU A 36 4.39 17.04 7.75
N LEU A 37 5.61 17.56 7.57
CA LEU A 37 6.49 17.96 8.68
C LEU A 37 5.95 19.16 9.49
N TYR A 38 4.97 19.92 9.02
CA TYR A 38 4.37 21.02 9.79
C TYR A 38 3.73 20.55 11.10
N SER A 39 3.26 19.30 11.15
CA SER A 39 2.64 18.69 12.34
C SER A 39 3.62 18.52 13.50
N VAL A 40 4.92 18.30 13.19
CA VAL A 40 5.95 18.00 14.21
C VAL A 40 7.03 19.08 14.32
N ILE A 41 7.09 19.99 13.36
CA ILE A 41 8.04 21.12 13.32
C ILE A 41 7.24 22.42 13.15
N PRO A 42 6.65 22.99 14.20
CA PRO A 42 5.64 24.06 14.05
C PRO A 42 6.19 25.42 13.59
N VAL A 43 7.45 25.73 13.79
CA VAL A 43 7.98 27.09 13.59
C VAL A 43 9.06 27.20 12.51
N ARG A 44 9.89 26.17 12.34
CA ARG A 44 11.04 26.19 11.41
C ARG A 44 10.60 25.98 9.96
N ASP A 45 11.40 26.51 9.02
CA ASP A 45 11.29 26.16 7.61
C ASP A 45 11.60 24.67 7.40
N THR A 46 10.64 23.93 6.89
CA THR A 46 10.77 22.48 6.64
C THR A 46 11.11 22.14 5.19
N ASN A 47 11.10 23.12 4.28
CA ASN A 47 11.42 22.90 2.87
C ASN A 47 12.85 22.35 2.66
N PRO A 48 13.92 22.96 3.24
CA PRO A 48 15.26 22.41 3.10
C PRO A 48 15.41 21.02 3.70
N LEU A 49 14.66 20.73 4.79
CA LEU A 49 14.68 19.44 5.47
C LEU A 49 14.00 18.37 4.61
N ALA A 50 12.84 18.66 4.03
CA ALA A 50 12.13 17.75 3.13
C ALA A 50 13.00 17.36 1.92
N LYS A 51 13.65 18.33 1.29
CA LYS A 51 14.58 18.09 0.17
C LYS A 51 15.77 17.22 0.59
N ARG A 52 16.35 17.47 1.77
CA ARG A 52 17.45 16.69 2.33
C ARG A 52 17.03 15.25 2.57
N LEU A 53 15.89 15.03 3.19
CA LEU A 53 15.34 13.69 3.42
C LEU A 53 15.18 12.92 2.12
N LEU A 54 14.52 13.51 1.12
CA LEU A 54 14.32 12.86 -0.18
C LEU A 54 15.65 12.54 -0.88
N SER A 55 16.66 13.43 -0.78
CA SER A 55 17.97 13.18 -1.38
C SER A 55 18.75 12.11 -0.63
N THR A 56 18.65 12.06 0.72
CA THR A 56 19.38 11.09 1.54
C THR A 56 18.84 9.68 1.34
N PHE A 57 17.52 9.53 1.27
CA PHE A 57 16.86 8.22 1.20
C PHE A 57 16.43 7.83 -0.22
N GLY A 58 16.76 8.63 -1.24
CA GLY A 58 16.48 8.31 -2.65
C GLY A 58 15.01 8.48 -3.08
N GLY A 59 14.17 9.09 -2.24
CA GLY A 59 12.77 9.38 -2.53
C GLY A 59 11.87 9.21 -1.32
N LEU A 60 10.58 9.42 -1.52
CA LEU A 60 9.58 9.39 -0.45
C LEU A 60 9.44 7.99 0.18
N ASP A 61 9.50 6.95 -0.64
CA ASP A 61 9.46 5.57 -0.15
C ASP A 61 10.64 5.28 0.79
N GLY A 62 11.86 5.67 0.41
CA GLY A 62 13.03 5.51 1.28
C GLY A 62 12.89 6.27 2.59
N VAL A 63 12.32 7.48 2.58
CA VAL A 63 12.07 8.26 3.82
C VAL A 63 11.06 7.54 4.73
N LEU A 64 9.96 7.04 4.18
CA LEU A 64 8.87 6.43 4.95
C LEU A 64 9.11 4.96 5.31
N SER A 65 10.17 4.34 4.74
CA SER A 65 10.63 2.99 5.09
C SER A 65 11.84 3.00 6.02
N ALA A 66 12.45 4.17 6.26
CA ALA A 66 13.63 4.28 7.09
C ALA A 66 13.29 4.07 8.58
N SER A 67 14.22 3.47 9.32
CA SER A 67 14.12 3.30 10.77
C SER A 67 14.26 4.64 11.51
N THR A 68 13.83 4.66 12.76
CA THR A 68 13.95 5.84 13.63
C THR A 68 15.41 6.30 13.72
N GLU A 69 16.35 5.37 13.81
CA GLU A 69 17.78 5.63 13.93
C GLU A 69 18.36 6.27 12.67
N GLU A 70 18.00 5.72 11.50
CA GLU A 70 18.41 6.26 10.20
C GLU A 70 17.88 7.67 9.98
N LEU A 71 16.60 7.90 10.31
CA LEU A 71 15.99 9.23 10.22
C LEU A 71 16.68 10.22 11.16
N MET A 72 16.98 9.83 12.41
CA MET A 72 17.66 10.69 13.39
C MET A 72 19.11 10.99 13.01
N ALA A 73 19.74 10.22 12.14
CA ALA A 73 21.07 10.52 11.61
C ALA A 73 21.05 11.75 10.66
N VAL A 74 19.88 12.16 10.15
CA VAL A 74 19.73 13.34 9.32
C VAL A 74 19.68 14.61 10.20
N ASP A 75 20.57 15.56 9.94
CA ASP A 75 20.61 16.82 10.69
C ASP A 75 19.25 17.56 10.62
N GLY A 76 18.75 17.92 11.77
CA GLY A 76 17.46 18.58 11.95
C GLY A 76 16.29 17.65 12.26
N ILE A 77 16.49 16.33 12.29
CA ILE A 77 15.52 15.31 12.69
C ILE A 77 15.74 14.93 14.17
N GLY A 78 14.75 15.22 15.00
CA GLY A 78 14.69 14.73 16.38
C GLY A 78 13.80 13.50 16.50
N ALA A 79 13.83 12.85 17.68
CA ALA A 79 13.06 11.62 17.94
C ALA A 79 11.57 11.74 17.61
N ALA A 80 10.91 12.86 17.95
CA ALA A 80 9.50 13.09 17.64
C ALA A 80 9.23 13.12 16.13
N THR A 81 10.11 13.76 15.34
CA THR A 81 9.97 13.84 13.89
C THR A 81 10.22 12.46 13.26
N ALA A 82 11.24 11.73 13.70
CA ALA A 82 11.52 10.38 13.24
C ALA A 82 10.34 9.44 13.53
N SER A 83 9.85 9.42 14.78
CA SER A 83 8.68 8.61 15.15
C SER A 83 7.43 8.96 14.34
N TYR A 84 7.21 10.24 14.05
CA TYR A 84 6.09 10.66 13.21
C TYR A 84 6.21 10.11 11.79
N LEU A 85 7.38 10.22 11.15
CA LEU A 85 7.59 9.70 9.79
C LEU A 85 7.43 8.18 9.73
N VAL A 86 7.92 7.45 10.74
CA VAL A 86 7.70 6.00 10.87
C VAL A 86 6.21 5.67 11.03
N THR A 87 5.48 6.44 11.87
CA THR A 87 4.02 6.26 12.03
C THR A 87 3.27 6.49 10.72
N VAL A 88 3.63 7.55 9.97
CA VAL A 88 3.05 7.79 8.63
C VAL A 88 3.36 6.64 7.68
N GLY A 89 4.61 6.15 7.70
CA GLY A 89 5.05 5.02 6.89
C GLY A 89 4.32 3.70 7.15
N ALA A 90 3.73 3.55 8.33
CA ALA A 90 2.99 2.35 8.73
C ALA A 90 1.55 2.24 8.18
N LEU A 91 1.01 3.30 7.54
CA LEU A 91 -0.36 3.29 7.04
C LEU A 91 -0.72 2.06 6.20
N PRO A 92 0.12 1.58 5.27
CA PRO A 92 -0.22 0.41 4.45
C PRO A 92 -0.46 -0.87 5.25
N ALA A 93 0.21 -1.01 6.40
CA ALA A 93 0.02 -2.17 7.28
C ALA A 93 -1.29 -2.09 8.10
N ILE A 94 -1.90 -0.91 8.19
CA ILE A 94 -3.13 -0.66 8.94
C ILE A 94 -4.36 -0.75 8.05
N LEU A 95 -4.20 -0.40 6.77
CA LEU A 95 -5.30 -0.50 5.81
C LEU A 95 -5.70 -1.96 5.64
N PRO A 96 -7.02 -2.25 5.60
CA PRO A 96 -7.45 -3.60 5.31
C PRO A 96 -6.87 -3.98 3.94
N ILE A 97 -6.02 -5.00 3.93
CA ILE A 97 -5.67 -5.66 2.69
C ILE A 97 -6.97 -6.30 2.26
N THR A 98 -7.68 -5.65 1.37
CA THR A 98 -8.81 -6.30 0.71
C THR A 98 -8.22 -7.56 0.10
N SER A 99 -8.56 -8.69 0.71
CA SER A 99 -8.20 -9.98 0.15
C SER A 99 -8.48 -9.91 -1.33
N PRO A 100 -7.54 -10.26 -2.19
CA PRO A 100 -7.80 -10.37 -3.61
C PRO A 100 -8.82 -11.50 -3.79
N THR A 101 -10.11 -11.21 -3.53
CA THR A 101 -11.20 -12.17 -3.63
C THR A 101 -11.39 -12.68 -5.06
N SER A 102 -10.63 -12.16 -6.01
CA SER A 102 -10.62 -12.57 -7.42
C SER A 102 -9.24 -12.94 -7.97
N ARG A 103 -8.14 -12.80 -7.18
CA ARG A 103 -6.79 -13.08 -7.69
C ARG A 103 -6.46 -14.54 -7.47
N VAL A 104 -6.49 -15.33 -8.52
CA VAL A 104 -5.79 -16.62 -8.55
C VAL A 104 -4.30 -16.25 -8.62
N LEU A 105 -3.57 -16.42 -7.51
CA LEU A 105 -2.11 -16.33 -7.50
C LEU A 105 -1.59 -17.58 -8.23
N ALA A 106 -1.43 -17.46 -9.53
CA ALA A 106 -1.24 -18.60 -10.42
C ALA A 106 0.19 -19.17 -10.38
N ASP A 107 1.16 -18.39 -9.92
CA ASP A 107 2.55 -18.82 -9.82
C ASP A 107 3.25 -18.31 -8.56
N TYR A 108 4.41 -18.91 -8.29
CA TYR A 108 5.19 -18.60 -7.09
C TYR A 108 5.84 -17.21 -7.10
N ASP A 109 6.09 -16.63 -8.27
CA ASP A 109 6.70 -15.31 -8.35
C ASP A 109 5.67 -14.22 -8.05
N GLN A 110 4.43 -14.38 -8.50
CA GLN A 110 3.30 -13.51 -8.11
C GLN A 110 3.05 -13.55 -6.60
N ILE A 111 3.15 -14.73 -5.99
CA ILE A 111 3.06 -14.85 -4.53
C ILE A 111 4.21 -14.08 -3.88
N GLY A 112 5.45 -14.24 -4.35
CA GLY A 112 6.62 -13.56 -3.80
C GLY A 112 6.51 -12.04 -3.86
N GLU A 113 6.12 -11.49 -4.99
CA GLU A 113 5.89 -10.05 -5.19
C GLU A 113 4.79 -9.51 -4.25
N TYR A 114 3.68 -10.25 -4.14
CA TYR A 114 2.59 -9.93 -3.22
C TYR A 114 3.06 -9.89 -1.75
N LEU A 115 3.91 -10.83 -1.34
CA LEU A 115 4.43 -10.90 0.02
C LEU A 115 5.47 -9.80 0.32
N VAL A 116 6.26 -9.38 -0.67
CA VAL A 116 7.14 -8.22 -0.54
C VAL A 116 6.33 -6.96 -0.24
N ASP A 117 5.22 -6.77 -0.95
CA ASP A 117 4.33 -5.64 -0.70
C ASP A 117 3.68 -5.71 0.69
N TYR A 118 3.32 -6.91 1.15
CA TYR A 118 2.76 -7.12 2.49
C TYR A 118 3.69 -6.69 3.62
N TYR A 119 5.01 -6.96 3.49
CA TYR A 119 6.00 -6.57 4.50
C TYR A 119 6.55 -5.16 4.32
N ARG A 120 6.18 -4.46 3.25
CA ARG A 120 6.67 -3.12 2.99
C ARG A 120 6.35 -2.18 4.14
N GLY A 121 7.40 -1.60 4.75
CA GLY A 121 7.29 -0.71 5.90
C GLY A 121 7.17 -1.41 7.27
N ARG A 122 7.22 -2.74 7.33
CA ARG A 122 7.33 -3.48 8.59
C ARG A 122 8.79 -3.62 9.01
N ASN A 123 9.11 -3.12 10.20
CA ASN A 123 10.45 -3.17 10.78
C ASN A 123 10.58 -4.21 11.90
N ASP A 124 9.51 -4.91 12.26
CA ASP A 124 9.49 -6.02 13.21
C ASP A 124 9.65 -7.36 12.48
N TYR A 125 10.25 -8.33 13.18
CA TYR A 125 10.33 -9.71 12.69
C TYR A 125 8.98 -10.39 12.90
N VAL A 126 8.32 -10.78 11.81
CA VAL A 126 7.02 -11.44 11.85
C VAL A 126 7.02 -12.68 10.98
N VAL A 127 6.39 -13.74 11.46
CA VAL A 127 6.11 -14.95 10.69
C VAL A 127 4.63 -14.99 10.38
N SER A 128 4.30 -15.17 9.11
CA SER A 128 2.91 -15.14 8.65
C SER A 128 2.60 -16.31 7.74
N MET A 129 1.31 -16.59 7.56
CA MET A 129 0.81 -17.56 6.59
C MET A 129 -0.19 -16.88 5.65
N LEU A 130 -0.05 -17.11 4.35
CA LEU A 130 -1.09 -16.87 3.36
C LEU A 130 -1.86 -18.16 3.13
N LEU A 131 -3.16 -18.12 3.42
CA LEU A 131 -4.06 -19.27 3.41
C LEU A 131 -4.86 -19.31 2.11
N PHE A 132 -5.04 -20.50 1.54
CA PHE A 132 -5.78 -20.72 0.30
C PHE A 132 -6.90 -21.75 0.48
N ASP A 133 -7.99 -21.56 -0.25
CA ASP A 133 -9.06 -22.54 -0.39
C ASP A 133 -8.68 -23.67 -1.39
N ASN A 134 -9.60 -24.60 -1.62
CA ASN A 134 -9.41 -25.73 -2.54
C ASN A 134 -9.33 -25.31 -4.04
N ALA A 135 -9.72 -24.10 -4.36
CA ALA A 135 -9.62 -23.51 -5.70
C ALA A 135 -8.40 -22.58 -5.85
N MET A 136 -7.44 -22.64 -4.90
CA MET A 136 -6.24 -21.78 -4.86
C MET A 136 -6.57 -20.28 -4.77
N ARG A 137 -7.73 -19.93 -4.24
CA ARG A 137 -8.06 -18.53 -3.95
C ARG A 137 -7.57 -18.18 -2.56
N PRO A 138 -6.88 -17.04 -2.39
CA PRO A 138 -6.43 -16.61 -1.08
C PRO A 138 -7.63 -16.34 -0.15
N ILE A 139 -7.61 -16.94 1.03
CA ILE A 139 -8.59 -16.72 2.09
C ILE A 139 -8.21 -15.46 2.86
N ARG A 140 -6.99 -15.44 3.43
CA ARG A 140 -6.41 -14.30 4.14
C ARG A 140 -4.95 -14.54 4.50
N ILE A 141 -4.25 -13.48 4.90
CA ILE A 141 -2.98 -13.56 5.62
C ILE A 141 -3.26 -13.56 7.13
N VAL A 142 -2.49 -14.37 7.86
CA VAL A 142 -2.49 -14.40 9.32
C VAL A 142 -1.06 -14.35 9.84
N ASP A 143 -0.79 -13.47 10.79
CA ASP A 143 0.49 -13.44 11.50
C ASP A 143 0.46 -14.52 12.60
N VAL A 144 1.56 -15.26 12.76
CA VAL A 144 1.65 -16.34 13.73
C VAL A 144 2.53 -15.92 14.90
N TYR A 145 1.91 -15.80 16.06
CA TYR A 145 2.59 -15.40 17.29
C TYR A 145 2.84 -16.62 18.20
N ASP A 146 3.76 -16.47 19.17
CA ASP A 146 4.08 -17.50 20.16
C ASP A 146 4.52 -18.86 19.59
N CYS A 147 5.13 -18.85 18.41
CA CYS A 147 5.52 -20.07 17.69
C CYS A 147 6.99 -20.48 17.89
N ASP A 148 7.75 -19.80 18.76
CA ASP A 148 9.20 -20.00 18.97
C ASP A 148 10.03 -20.06 17.67
N TYR A 149 9.56 -19.40 16.64
CA TYR A 149 10.24 -19.34 15.37
C TYR A 149 11.66 -18.75 15.53
N GLY A 150 12.66 -19.37 14.92
CA GLY A 150 14.06 -18.93 15.02
C GLY A 150 14.79 -19.34 16.28
N LYS A 151 14.14 -20.00 17.27
CA LYS A 151 14.76 -20.47 18.51
C LYS A 151 15.19 -21.95 18.47
N GLY A 152 15.16 -22.59 17.29
CA GLY A 152 15.58 -23.98 17.10
C GLY A 152 14.55 -25.06 17.44
N SER A 153 13.38 -24.69 17.96
CA SER A 153 12.26 -25.61 18.24
C SER A 153 10.94 -24.96 17.92
N VAL A 154 10.56 -24.97 16.63
CA VAL A 154 9.25 -24.44 16.24
C VAL A 154 8.15 -25.39 16.65
N GLN A 155 7.07 -24.84 17.21
CA GLN A 155 5.86 -25.58 17.50
C GLN A 155 4.92 -25.54 16.29
N CYS A 156 4.55 -26.71 15.74
CA CYS A 156 3.63 -26.76 14.59
C CYS A 156 2.19 -26.38 14.95
N LYS A 157 1.81 -26.56 16.22
CA LYS A 157 0.41 -26.43 16.66
C LYS A 157 -0.22 -25.07 16.33
N PRO A 158 0.40 -23.90 16.62
CA PRO A 158 -0.19 -22.60 16.28
C PRO A 158 -0.49 -22.45 14.79
N PHE A 159 0.39 -22.93 13.94
CA PHE A 159 0.22 -22.87 12.47
C PHE A 159 -0.92 -23.76 11.99
N LEU A 160 -1.01 -24.98 12.53
CA LEU A 160 -2.03 -25.95 12.15
C LEU A 160 -3.42 -25.55 12.65
N ASP A 161 -3.52 -25.08 13.89
CA ASP A 161 -4.78 -24.62 14.47
C ASP A 161 -5.38 -23.47 13.64
N LEU A 162 -4.56 -22.49 13.23
CA LEU A 162 -4.99 -21.38 12.37
C LEU A 162 -5.43 -21.88 10.99
N ALA A 163 -4.62 -22.70 10.31
CA ALA A 163 -4.94 -23.20 8.98
C ALA A 163 -6.25 -24.01 8.98
N VAL A 164 -6.42 -24.91 9.94
CA VAL A 164 -7.61 -25.77 10.04
C VAL A 164 -8.85 -24.96 10.45
N SER A 165 -8.74 -24.07 11.43
CA SER A 165 -9.88 -23.25 11.90
C SER A 165 -10.42 -22.32 10.82
N LEU A 166 -9.57 -21.89 9.89
CA LEU A 166 -9.94 -21.01 8.78
C LEU A 166 -10.27 -21.78 7.49
N GLY A 167 -10.30 -23.12 7.54
CA GLY A 167 -10.68 -23.95 6.39
C GLY A 167 -9.67 -23.94 5.24
N ALA A 168 -8.40 -23.66 5.52
CA ALA A 168 -7.37 -23.65 4.49
C ALA A 168 -7.07 -25.06 3.97
N CYS A 169 -7.00 -25.22 2.66
CA CYS A 169 -6.54 -26.45 1.98
C CYS A 169 -5.04 -26.40 1.68
N SER A 170 -4.50 -25.20 1.46
CA SER A 170 -3.07 -24.99 1.28
C SER A 170 -2.61 -23.67 1.90
N VAL A 171 -1.32 -23.59 2.21
CA VAL A 171 -0.71 -22.44 2.85
C VAL A 171 0.63 -22.10 2.21
N VAL A 172 0.98 -20.82 2.19
CA VAL A 172 2.33 -20.32 1.99
C VAL A 172 2.80 -19.74 3.31
N LEU A 173 3.92 -20.22 3.81
CA LEU A 173 4.58 -19.66 4.98
C LEU A 173 5.54 -18.57 4.54
N PHE A 174 5.67 -17.50 5.32
CA PHE A 174 6.61 -16.44 5.02
C PHE A 174 7.00 -15.64 6.26
N HIS A 175 8.21 -15.10 6.24
CA HIS A 175 8.72 -14.21 7.28
C HIS A 175 9.65 -13.15 6.68
N ASN A 176 9.84 -12.06 7.39
CA ASN A 176 10.74 -11.01 6.97
C ASN A 176 12.03 -11.00 7.76
N HIS A 177 13.09 -10.53 7.09
CA HIS A 177 14.37 -10.15 7.71
C HIS A 177 14.52 -8.63 7.64
N PRO A 178 13.96 -7.85 8.59
CA PRO A 178 13.88 -6.39 8.48
C PRO A 178 15.24 -5.70 8.29
N TYR A 179 16.29 -6.28 8.88
CA TYR A 179 17.64 -5.74 8.85
C TYR A 179 18.69 -6.77 8.42
N GLY A 180 18.23 -7.90 7.91
CA GLY A 180 19.07 -9.03 7.51
C GLY A 180 19.20 -9.17 6.00
N PRO A 181 20.16 -9.98 5.53
CA PRO A 181 20.27 -10.33 4.13
C PRO A 181 19.10 -11.19 3.67
N LEU A 182 18.85 -11.18 2.37
CA LEU A 182 17.83 -11.99 1.69
C LEU A 182 18.28 -13.45 1.56
N PHE A 183 18.66 -14.09 2.66
CA PHE A 183 19.01 -15.51 2.71
C PHE A 183 18.40 -16.18 3.93
N PRO A 184 17.88 -17.42 3.81
CA PRO A 184 17.37 -18.16 4.95
C PRO A 184 18.51 -18.55 5.90
N THR A 185 18.26 -18.46 7.18
CA THR A 185 19.15 -18.98 8.22
C THR A 185 19.02 -20.51 8.32
N HIS A 186 19.96 -21.15 9.01
CA HIS A 186 19.84 -22.58 9.32
C HIS A 186 18.55 -22.89 10.09
N SER A 187 18.14 -22.02 10.98
CA SER A 187 16.89 -22.12 11.73
C SER A 187 15.66 -22.08 10.83
N ASP A 188 15.66 -21.24 9.79
CA ASP A 188 14.55 -21.14 8.83
C ASP A 188 14.40 -22.45 8.03
N LEU A 189 15.51 -23.06 7.64
CA LEU A 189 15.52 -24.35 6.94
C LEU A 189 15.01 -25.50 7.82
N LEU A 190 15.42 -25.54 9.10
CA LEU A 190 14.91 -26.52 10.04
C LEU A 190 13.43 -26.34 10.30
N THR A 191 12.99 -25.09 10.51
CA THR A 191 11.60 -24.73 10.71
C THR A 191 10.75 -25.13 9.50
N HIS A 192 11.22 -24.85 8.29
CA HIS A 192 10.53 -25.32 7.07
C HIS A 192 10.32 -26.82 7.06
N LYS A 193 11.36 -27.63 7.36
CA LYS A 193 11.26 -29.08 7.40
C LYS A 193 10.23 -29.58 8.43
N VAL A 194 10.24 -29.00 9.63
CA VAL A 194 9.33 -29.38 10.71
C VAL A 194 7.89 -29.03 10.36
N LEU A 195 7.64 -27.82 9.88
CA LEU A 195 6.29 -27.36 9.46
C LEU A 195 5.78 -28.12 8.26
N ALA A 196 6.60 -28.40 7.24
CA ALA A 196 6.22 -29.19 6.07
C ALA A 196 5.74 -30.60 6.47
N GLN A 197 6.38 -31.24 7.45
CA GLN A 197 5.93 -32.52 7.96
C GLN A 197 4.62 -32.42 8.77
N GLY A 198 4.47 -31.34 9.56
CA GLY A 198 3.25 -31.05 10.31
C GLY A 198 2.05 -30.84 9.40
N PHE A 199 2.17 -29.97 8.42
CA PHE A 199 1.12 -29.68 7.43
C PHE A 199 0.75 -30.95 6.62
N LYS A 200 1.73 -31.69 6.15
CA LYS A 200 1.48 -32.97 5.45
C LYS A 200 0.64 -33.95 6.26
N ARG A 201 0.86 -34.02 7.58
CA ARG A 201 0.10 -34.92 8.48
C ARG A 201 -1.33 -34.43 8.73
N SER A 202 -1.56 -33.12 8.64
CA SER A 202 -2.90 -32.51 8.85
C SER A 202 -3.77 -32.48 7.58
N GLY A 203 -3.22 -32.86 6.42
CA GLY A 203 -3.92 -32.80 5.15
C GLY A 203 -3.93 -31.40 4.52
N VAL A 204 -3.23 -30.41 5.11
CA VAL A 204 -3.01 -29.10 4.52
C VAL A 204 -1.71 -29.09 3.75
N ILE A 205 -1.69 -28.50 2.56
CA ILE A 205 -0.51 -28.48 1.70
C ILE A 205 0.32 -27.24 2.00
N LEU A 206 1.57 -27.39 2.46
CA LEU A 206 2.53 -26.29 2.47
C LEU A 206 3.07 -26.12 1.06
N LEU A 207 2.66 -25.04 0.36
CA LEU A 207 3.06 -24.76 -1.02
C LEU A 207 4.52 -24.31 -1.09
N ASP A 208 4.92 -23.39 -0.24
CA ASP A 208 6.29 -22.91 -0.12
C ASP A 208 6.51 -22.10 1.17
N HIS A 209 7.76 -21.68 1.39
CA HIS A 209 8.15 -20.82 2.48
C HIS A 209 9.07 -19.72 1.94
N TYR A 210 8.70 -18.45 2.15
CA TYR A 210 9.40 -17.27 1.65
C TYR A 210 10.13 -16.55 2.76
N VAL A 211 11.35 -16.11 2.47
CA VAL A 211 12.07 -15.09 3.26
C VAL A 211 12.01 -13.79 2.49
N ILE A 212 11.61 -12.71 3.16
CA ILE A 212 11.47 -11.39 2.56
C ILE A 212 12.47 -10.44 3.23
N SER A 213 13.19 -9.65 2.44
CA SER A 213 14.07 -8.60 2.92
C SER A 213 14.10 -7.43 1.94
N GLY A 214 13.79 -6.24 2.42
CA GLY A 214 13.70 -5.05 1.57
C GLY A 214 12.67 -5.22 0.45
N SER A 215 13.11 -5.13 -0.80
CA SER A 215 12.27 -5.29 -1.99
C SER A 215 12.40 -6.67 -2.66
N GLY A 216 13.02 -7.64 -1.97
CA GLY A 216 13.28 -8.96 -2.52
C GLY A 216 12.71 -10.11 -1.71
N TYR A 217 12.62 -11.26 -2.32
CA TYR A 217 12.23 -12.52 -1.67
C TYR A 217 13.09 -13.69 -2.16
N ILE A 218 13.15 -14.74 -1.33
CA ILE A 218 13.74 -16.04 -1.71
C ILE A 218 12.82 -17.16 -1.21
N ARG A 219 12.80 -18.27 -1.95
CA ARG A 219 11.97 -19.44 -1.67
C ARG A 219 12.78 -20.56 -1.04
N ILE A 220 12.43 -20.93 0.19
CA ILE A 220 13.12 -22.01 0.92
C ILE A 220 12.80 -23.38 0.33
N GLY A 221 11.55 -23.63 -0.08
CA GLY A 221 11.15 -24.92 -0.63
C GLY A 221 11.96 -25.33 -1.85
N ARG A 222 12.32 -24.39 -2.72
CA ARG A 222 13.22 -24.60 -3.85
C ARG A 222 14.63 -24.97 -3.41
N MET A 223 15.16 -24.33 -2.37
CA MET A 223 16.50 -24.58 -1.85
C MET A 223 16.59 -25.91 -1.10
N ALA A 224 15.52 -26.32 -0.40
CA ALA A 224 15.48 -27.56 0.36
C ALA A 224 15.47 -28.82 -0.52
N THR A 225 15.07 -28.71 -1.78
CA THR A 225 15.14 -29.79 -2.77
C THR A 225 16.52 -29.92 -3.43
N GLU A 226 17.34 -28.88 -3.38
CA GLU A 226 18.70 -28.86 -3.92
C GLU A 226 19.77 -29.03 -2.80
N ALA A 227 19.48 -29.85 -1.80
CA ALA A 227 20.15 -29.94 -0.49
C ALA A 227 21.67 -30.19 -0.47
N SER A 228 22.33 -30.35 -1.61
CA SER A 228 23.79 -30.48 -1.69
C SER A 228 24.56 -29.15 -1.78
N GLY A 229 23.86 -28.02 -1.96
CA GLY A 229 24.47 -26.69 -2.08
C GLY A 229 24.28 -25.79 -0.83
N VAL A 230 23.28 -26.07 0.01
CA VAL A 230 22.84 -25.19 1.10
C VAL A 230 23.83 -25.18 2.28
N ASP A 231 24.44 -26.31 2.61
CA ASP A 231 25.43 -26.40 3.69
C ASP A 231 26.70 -25.56 3.41
N ARG A 232 27.04 -25.35 2.14
CA ARG A 232 28.14 -24.48 1.71
C ARG A 232 27.83 -22.98 1.82
N LEU A 233 26.58 -22.58 1.62
CA LEU A 233 26.18 -21.17 1.66
C LEU A 233 26.02 -20.66 3.10
N LEU A 234 25.69 -21.54 4.06
CA LEU A 234 25.50 -21.19 5.45
C LEU A 234 26.81 -20.94 6.21
N ASP A 235 27.91 -21.57 5.80
CA ASP A 235 29.24 -21.40 6.41
C ASP A 235 29.95 -20.11 5.94
N GLU A 236 29.55 -19.51 4.81
CA GLU A 236 30.19 -18.31 4.26
C GLU A 236 29.63 -16.98 4.80
N PHE A 237 28.43 -16.94 5.43
CA PHE A 237 27.76 -15.70 5.82
C PHE A 237 27.31 -15.71 7.30
N GLY A 238 28.20 -15.29 8.20
CA GLY A 238 27.87 -15.10 9.63
C GLY A 238 26.98 -13.86 9.84
N ILE A 239 25.85 -14.00 10.58
CA ILE A 239 24.86 -12.94 10.78
C ILE A 239 24.54 -12.72 12.26
N VAL A 240 24.42 -11.45 12.67
CA VAL A 240 24.06 -10.97 14.01
C VAL A 240 22.72 -10.21 13.94
N CYS A 241 21.81 -10.48 14.88
CA CYS A 241 20.50 -9.83 15.01
C CYS A 241 20.48 -8.72 16.07
N ILE A 242 19.78 -7.62 15.81
CA ILE A 242 19.47 -6.56 16.77
C ILE A 242 17.95 -6.26 16.76
N LYS A 243 17.34 -6.09 17.95
CA LYS A 243 15.90 -5.84 18.16
C LYS A 243 15.58 -4.36 18.29
N ASN A 244 14.41 -3.95 17.80
CA ASN A 244 13.83 -2.65 18.17
C ASN A 244 12.30 -2.73 18.39
N ASP A 245 11.84 -2.21 19.54
CA ASP A 245 10.45 -2.30 20.04
C ASP A 245 9.81 -0.91 20.04
N MET A 246 9.08 -0.47 19.01
CA MET A 246 8.29 0.77 19.09
C MET A 246 7.08 0.93 18.12
N LEU A 247 6.38 -0.13 17.79
CA LEU A 247 5.02 -0.01 17.21
C LEU A 247 4.03 -0.85 18.01
N PRO A 248 2.76 -0.44 18.15
CA PRO A 248 1.78 -1.25 18.85
C PRO A 248 1.63 -2.59 18.11
N ARG A 249 1.92 -3.69 18.80
CA ARG A 249 1.77 -5.04 18.27
C ARG A 249 0.29 -5.30 18.04
N ILE A 250 -0.09 -5.51 16.78
CA ILE A 250 -1.42 -6.00 16.42
C ILE A 250 -1.48 -7.46 16.86
N LYS A 251 -2.32 -7.77 17.84
CA LYS A 251 -2.63 -9.15 18.21
C LYS A 251 -3.73 -9.68 17.30
N ASP A 252 -3.68 -10.96 16.92
CA ASP A 252 -4.61 -11.61 15.98
C ASP A 252 -6.10 -11.55 16.33
N ASN A 253 -6.45 -11.05 17.50
CA ASN A 253 -7.81 -10.81 17.96
C ASN A 253 -8.21 -9.33 18.00
N ASP A 254 -7.35 -8.42 17.57
CA ASP A 254 -7.72 -7.00 17.54
C ASP A 254 -8.62 -6.76 16.33
N ASP A 255 -9.83 -6.29 16.60
CA ASP A 255 -10.75 -5.79 15.58
C ASP A 255 -10.02 -4.75 14.71
N PRO A 256 -10.00 -4.89 13.38
CA PRO A 256 -9.37 -3.92 12.48
C PRO A 256 -9.79 -2.47 12.75
N ALA A 257 -11.03 -2.26 13.22
CA ALA A 257 -11.52 -0.96 13.64
C ALA A 257 -10.77 -0.43 14.86
N ILE A 258 -10.44 -1.29 15.84
CA ILE A 258 -9.66 -0.90 17.04
C ILE A 258 -8.23 -0.55 16.67
N VAL A 259 -7.61 -1.33 15.78
CA VAL A 259 -6.25 -1.07 15.30
C VAL A 259 -6.20 0.24 14.52
N GLY A 260 -7.13 0.43 13.62
CA GLY A 260 -7.27 1.66 12.83
C GLY A 260 -7.48 2.88 13.72
N SER A 261 -8.33 2.77 14.74
CA SER A 261 -8.58 3.85 15.71
C SER A 261 -7.30 4.23 16.47
N LYS A 262 -6.57 3.26 17.01
CA LYS A 262 -5.29 3.50 17.71
C LYS A 262 -4.24 4.14 16.78
N TYR A 263 -4.19 3.72 15.53
CA TYR A 263 -3.30 4.29 14.53
C TYR A 263 -3.64 5.77 14.28
N LEU A 264 -4.91 6.09 13.99
CA LEU A 264 -5.34 7.47 13.78
C LEU A 264 -5.11 8.35 15.01
N GLU A 265 -5.35 7.84 16.22
CA GLU A 265 -5.01 8.55 17.45
C GLU A 265 -3.50 8.83 17.57
N SER A 266 -2.66 7.88 17.17
CA SER A 266 -1.20 8.05 17.15
C SER A 266 -0.80 9.14 16.15
N VAL A 267 -1.31 9.13 14.92
CA VAL A 267 -1.06 10.19 13.92
C VAL A 267 -1.51 11.55 14.44
N LEU A 268 -2.72 11.64 15.00
CA LEU A 268 -3.27 12.88 15.51
C LEU A 268 -2.56 13.37 16.78
N SER A 269 -1.80 12.55 17.50
CA SER A 269 -1.08 12.96 18.70
C SER A 269 -0.04 14.06 18.45
N TYR A 270 0.43 14.17 17.22
CA TYR A 270 1.39 15.19 16.81
C TYR A 270 0.76 16.55 16.48
N SER A 271 -0.56 16.60 16.29
CA SER A 271 -1.29 17.85 15.98
C SER A 271 -2.35 18.23 17.02
N VAL A 272 -2.88 17.27 17.77
CA VAL A 272 -3.92 17.47 18.79
C VAL A 272 -3.38 16.99 20.14
N SER A 273 -3.09 17.90 21.06
CA SER A 273 -2.46 17.59 22.35
C SER A 273 -3.37 16.81 23.32
N SER A 274 -4.70 17.09 23.32
CA SER A 274 -5.66 16.43 24.21
C SER A 274 -5.96 15.01 23.75
N ALA A 275 -5.66 14.00 24.58
CA ALA A 275 -5.99 12.60 24.33
C ALA A 275 -7.51 12.37 24.21
N GLU A 276 -8.29 13.02 25.07
CA GLU A 276 -9.75 12.91 25.04
C GLU A 276 -10.35 13.46 23.73
N LYS A 277 -9.85 14.60 23.23
CA LYS A 277 -10.28 15.14 21.94
C LYS A 277 -9.90 14.22 20.79
N ARG A 278 -8.68 13.64 20.78
CA ARG A 278 -8.26 12.68 19.74
C ARG A 278 -9.19 11.47 19.69
N ALA A 279 -9.42 10.85 20.84
CA ALA A 279 -10.32 9.70 20.94
C ALA A 279 -11.73 10.04 20.47
N GLY A 280 -12.25 11.22 20.86
CA GLY A 280 -13.56 11.70 20.40
C GLY A 280 -13.63 11.90 18.88
N PHE A 281 -12.61 12.51 18.27
CA PHE A 281 -12.54 12.72 16.82
C PHE A 281 -12.48 11.37 16.08
N VAL A 282 -11.59 10.47 16.53
CA VAL A 282 -11.42 9.15 15.90
C VAL A 282 -12.71 8.33 16.04
N SER A 283 -13.34 8.31 17.20
CA SER A 283 -14.60 7.61 17.42
C SER A 283 -15.69 8.11 16.48
N ALA A 284 -15.88 9.43 16.37
CA ALA A 284 -16.88 10.02 15.49
C ALA A 284 -16.62 9.72 14.02
N MET A 285 -15.36 9.79 13.57
CA MET A 285 -14.99 9.45 12.20
C MET A 285 -15.17 7.96 11.90
N MET A 286 -14.80 7.07 12.81
CA MET A 286 -14.99 5.62 12.65
C MET A 286 -16.46 5.23 12.64
N GLU A 287 -17.31 5.90 13.44
CA GLU A 287 -18.75 5.68 13.42
C GLU A 287 -19.37 6.12 12.09
N GLN A 288 -18.93 7.25 11.53
CA GLN A 288 -19.49 7.81 10.29
C GLN A 288 -18.94 7.14 9.03
N TYR A 289 -17.65 6.79 8.98
CA TYR A 289 -16.97 6.32 7.77
C TYR A 289 -16.50 4.86 7.86
N HIS A 290 -16.70 4.21 8.99
CA HIS A 290 -16.57 2.77 9.27
C HIS A 290 -15.14 2.19 9.17
N SER A 291 -14.19 2.85 8.51
CA SER A 291 -12.83 2.35 8.31
C SER A 291 -11.80 3.48 8.11
N VAL A 292 -10.52 3.16 8.26
CA VAL A 292 -9.42 4.12 8.06
C VAL A 292 -9.39 4.63 6.61
N ASP A 293 -9.55 3.75 5.64
CA ASP A 293 -9.62 4.12 4.22
C ASP A 293 -10.87 4.94 3.92
N GLY A 294 -12.02 4.61 4.52
CA GLY A 294 -13.23 5.41 4.45
C GLY A 294 -13.03 6.84 4.97
N ILE A 295 -12.30 7.02 6.06
CA ILE A 295 -11.94 8.35 6.60
C ILE A 295 -10.97 9.07 5.66
N LEU A 296 -9.89 8.43 5.26
CA LEU A 296 -8.82 9.06 4.49
C LEU A 296 -9.21 9.39 3.03
N SER A 297 -10.27 8.77 2.51
CA SER A 297 -10.86 9.11 1.21
C SER A 297 -11.70 10.39 1.23
N ARG A 298 -12.18 10.85 2.41
CA ARG A 298 -12.99 12.07 2.51
C ARG A 298 -12.16 13.31 2.20
N ASP A 299 -12.85 14.39 1.77
CA ASP A 299 -12.19 15.67 1.59
C ASP A 299 -11.90 16.40 2.91
N VAL A 300 -11.15 17.50 2.83
CA VAL A 300 -10.77 18.26 4.03
C VAL A 300 -11.99 18.92 4.67
N GLU A 301 -12.98 19.34 3.89
CA GLU A 301 -14.17 20.03 4.38
C GLU A 301 -15.03 19.09 5.22
N GLU A 302 -15.35 17.89 4.70
CA GLU A 302 -16.09 16.86 5.44
C GLU A 302 -15.38 16.46 6.75
N LEU A 303 -14.06 16.22 6.70
CA LEU A 303 -13.30 15.87 7.90
C LEU A 303 -13.23 17.03 8.91
N SER A 304 -13.17 18.29 8.43
CA SER A 304 -13.09 19.46 9.28
C SER A 304 -14.37 19.70 10.09
N GLU A 305 -15.52 19.25 9.61
CA GLU A 305 -16.76 19.29 10.38
C GLU A 305 -16.68 18.47 11.67
N ILE A 306 -15.89 17.37 11.67
CA ILE A 306 -15.72 16.50 12.83
C ILE A 306 -14.50 16.90 13.66
N CYS A 307 -13.35 17.14 13.03
CA CYS A 307 -12.07 17.27 13.73
C CYS A 307 -11.36 18.62 13.49
N GLY A 308 -12.01 19.59 12.83
CA GLY A 308 -11.46 20.92 12.59
C GLY A 308 -10.11 20.88 11.84
N ASP A 309 -9.13 21.63 12.33
CA ASP A 309 -7.79 21.73 11.72
C ASP A 309 -7.03 20.38 11.67
N ALA A 310 -7.46 19.38 12.42
CA ALA A 310 -6.87 18.04 12.39
C ALA A 310 -7.18 17.27 11.11
N ALA A 311 -8.11 17.73 10.29
CA ALA A 311 -8.41 17.19 8.96
C ALA A 311 -7.21 17.30 8.00
N ILE A 312 -6.44 18.39 8.08
CA ILE A 312 -5.30 18.62 7.18
C ILE A 312 -4.19 17.57 7.35
N PRO A 313 -3.70 17.27 8.60
CA PRO A 313 -2.76 16.17 8.81
C PRO A 313 -3.24 14.81 8.31
N LEU A 314 -4.53 14.49 8.50
CA LEU A 314 -5.12 13.24 8.00
C LEU A 314 -5.12 13.18 6.47
N LYS A 315 -5.47 14.27 5.81
CA LYS A 315 -5.45 14.33 4.35
C LYS A 315 -4.03 14.28 3.78
N LEU A 316 -3.07 14.93 4.44
CA LEU A 316 -1.66 14.83 4.07
C LEU A 316 -1.12 13.41 4.22
N LEU A 317 -1.53 12.68 5.27
CA LEU A 317 -1.21 11.28 5.42
C LEU A 317 -1.66 10.46 4.21
N ALA A 318 -2.91 10.64 3.75
CA ALA A 318 -3.44 9.97 2.56
C ALA A 318 -2.64 10.34 1.30
N TYR A 319 -2.39 11.63 1.08
CA TYR A 319 -1.68 12.10 -0.11
C TYR A 319 -0.23 11.64 -0.17
N VAL A 320 0.50 11.72 0.95
CA VAL A 320 1.90 11.27 1.02
C VAL A 320 2.00 9.76 0.80
N SER A 321 1.08 8.99 1.38
CA SER A 321 1.04 7.54 1.17
C SER A 321 0.72 7.19 -0.29
N SER A 322 -0.27 7.82 -0.90
CA SER A 322 -0.57 7.64 -2.33
C SER A 322 0.64 7.99 -3.21
N ARG A 323 1.28 9.13 -2.97
CA ARG A 323 2.45 9.58 -3.73
C ARG A 323 3.63 8.61 -3.60
N ARG A 324 3.87 8.09 -2.40
CA ARG A 324 4.90 7.08 -2.13
C ARG A 324 4.78 5.89 -3.08
N TYR A 325 3.57 5.33 -3.23
CA TYR A 325 3.33 4.17 -4.09
C TYR A 325 3.34 4.52 -5.57
N MET A 326 2.74 5.65 -5.95
CA MET A 326 2.70 6.05 -7.36
C MET A 326 4.09 6.30 -7.95
N ASP A 327 4.98 6.96 -7.22
CA ASP A 327 6.33 7.26 -7.68
C ASP A 327 7.17 5.99 -7.96
N GLN A 328 6.86 4.86 -7.32
CA GLN A 328 7.52 3.58 -7.56
C GLN A 328 7.15 2.98 -8.93
N TYR A 329 5.87 3.06 -9.30
CA TYR A 329 5.36 2.43 -10.51
C TYR A 329 5.60 3.23 -11.78
N LEU A 330 5.73 4.56 -11.69
CA LEU A 330 5.88 5.41 -12.88
C LEU A 330 7.25 5.30 -13.58
N LYS A 331 8.27 4.71 -12.96
CA LYS A 331 9.61 4.63 -13.54
C LYS A 331 9.79 3.41 -14.46
N GLY A 332 9.13 3.41 -15.61
CA GLY A 332 9.40 2.45 -16.69
C GLY A 332 8.75 1.08 -16.52
N ALA A 333 7.70 0.99 -15.74
CA ALA A 333 6.92 -0.21 -15.53
C ALA A 333 6.32 -0.72 -16.84
N ARG A 334 6.36 -2.04 -17.04
CA ARG A 334 5.59 -2.72 -18.10
C ARG A 334 4.20 -3.06 -17.56
N PHE A 335 3.22 -3.15 -18.47
CA PHE A 335 1.88 -3.59 -18.09
C PHE A 335 1.93 -4.92 -17.35
N GLY A 336 1.24 -4.99 -16.22
CA GLY A 336 1.22 -6.14 -15.34
C GLY A 336 0.31 -5.85 -14.14
N GLU A 337 0.34 -6.71 -13.14
CA GLU A 337 -0.54 -6.66 -11.98
C GLU A 337 -0.39 -5.40 -11.12
N TRP A 338 0.78 -4.76 -11.14
CA TRP A 338 1.02 -3.48 -10.45
C TRP A 338 -0.01 -2.39 -10.79
N ILE A 339 -0.69 -2.49 -11.96
CA ILE A 339 -1.66 -1.48 -12.41
C ILE A 339 -2.87 -1.40 -11.46
N THR A 340 -3.25 -2.51 -10.86
CA THR A 340 -4.35 -2.57 -9.88
C THR A 340 -3.98 -1.84 -8.60
N ASP A 341 -2.78 -2.07 -8.07
CA ASP A 341 -2.30 -1.41 -6.87
C ASP A 341 -2.03 0.07 -7.13
N TYR A 342 -1.49 0.40 -8.31
CA TYR A 342 -1.35 1.78 -8.74
C TYR A 342 -2.70 2.51 -8.69
N PHE A 343 -3.77 1.94 -9.26
CA PHE A 343 -5.07 2.60 -9.25
C PHE A 343 -5.70 2.67 -7.86
N LYS A 344 -5.53 1.67 -7.00
CA LYS A 344 -5.98 1.78 -5.60
C LYS A 344 -5.36 3.01 -4.94
N TRP A 345 -4.05 3.19 -5.04
CA TRP A 345 -3.37 4.34 -4.48
C TRP A 345 -3.65 5.66 -5.21
N GLN A 346 -3.85 5.61 -6.54
CA GLN A 346 -4.25 6.78 -7.32
C GLN A 346 -5.58 7.36 -6.83
N PHE A 347 -6.54 6.50 -6.52
CA PHE A 347 -7.87 6.91 -6.09
C PHE A 347 -8.05 7.02 -4.57
N PHE A 348 -7.09 6.54 -3.78
CA PHE A 348 -7.20 6.41 -2.32
C PHE A 348 -7.63 7.69 -1.59
N SER A 349 -7.24 8.86 -2.10
CA SER A 349 -7.52 10.15 -1.49
C SER A 349 -8.58 10.97 -2.23
N MET A 350 -9.33 10.37 -3.17
CA MET A 350 -10.30 11.07 -4.01
C MET A 350 -11.71 10.89 -3.49
N SER A 351 -12.38 12.00 -3.17
CA SER A 351 -13.77 12.06 -2.69
C SER A 351 -14.80 12.16 -3.81
N VAL A 352 -14.35 12.50 -5.02
CA VAL A 352 -15.20 12.59 -6.22
C VAL A 352 -14.88 11.46 -7.18
N GLU A 353 -15.86 11.10 -8.03
CA GLU A 353 -15.63 10.12 -9.09
C GLU A 353 -14.70 10.70 -10.16
N VAL A 354 -13.63 9.98 -10.46
CA VAL A 354 -12.60 10.37 -11.44
C VAL A 354 -12.30 9.19 -12.35
N VAL A 355 -12.11 9.46 -13.63
CA VAL A 355 -11.72 8.44 -14.61
C VAL A 355 -10.32 8.71 -15.11
N TYR A 356 -9.45 7.70 -15.04
CA TYR A 356 -8.08 7.71 -15.56
C TYR A 356 -7.88 6.72 -16.71
N LEU A 357 -6.96 7.07 -17.60
CA LEU A 357 -6.48 6.22 -18.68
C LEU A 357 -4.97 6.04 -18.57
N ALA A 358 -4.52 4.82 -18.33
CA ALA A 358 -3.12 4.43 -18.41
C ALA A 358 -2.79 3.98 -19.84
N LEU A 359 -1.73 4.53 -20.41
CA LEU A 359 -1.30 4.33 -21.80
C LEU A 359 0.04 3.65 -21.86
N PHE A 360 0.18 2.67 -22.75
CA PHE A 360 1.38 1.87 -22.89
C PHE A 360 1.86 1.84 -24.34
N ASP A 361 3.17 1.72 -24.53
CA ASP A 361 3.81 1.56 -25.84
C ASP A 361 3.64 0.12 -26.37
N LYS A 362 4.18 -0.14 -27.58
CA LYS A 362 4.18 -1.46 -28.22
C LYS A 362 4.87 -2.56 -27.42
N ASN A 363 5.76 -2.22 -26.50
CA ASN A 363 6.45 -3.14 -25.61
C ASN A 363 5.75 -3.24 -24.24
N GLN A 364 4.52 -2.71 -24.14
CA GLN A 364 3.72 -2.64 -22.92
C GLN A 364 4.38 -1.82 -21.80
N LYS A 365 5.30 -0.91 -22.13
CA LYS A 365 5.89 0.00 -21.17
C LYS A 365 4.97 1.19 -20.97
N LEU A 366 4.77 1.62 -19.71
CA LEU A 366 3.94 2.75 -19.36
C LEU A 366 4.49 4.04 -20.01
N ILE A 367 3.62 4.73 -20.74
CA ILE A 367 3.88 6.06 -21.31
C ILE A 367 3.41 7.13 -20.34
N SER A 368 2.14 7.06 -19.93
CA SER A 368 1.52 8.03 -19.01
C SER A 368 0.22 7.49 -18.43
N VAL A 369 -0.18 8.07 -17.30
CA VAL A 369 -1.54 7.94 -16.75
C VAL A 369 -2.18 9.32 -16.77
N GLN A 370 -3.35 9.46 -17.35
CA GLN A 370 -4.01 10.75 -17.55
C GLN A 370 -5.47 10.74 -17.11
N LYS A 371 -5.87 11.80 -16.42
CA LYS A 371 -7.26 12.02 -16.03
C LYS A 371 -8.10 12.34 -17.27
N ILE A 372 -9.20 11.59 -17.46
CA ILE A 372 -10.12 11.79 -18.57
C ILE A 372 -11.34 12.60 -18.14
N SER A 373 -11.88 12.29 -16.96
CA SER A 373 -13.10 12.90 -16.43
C SER A 373 -13.03 13.03 -14.92
N GLU A 374 -13.82 13.98 -14.36
CA GLU A 374 -13.98 14.23 -12.93
C GLU A 374 -15.41 14.70 -12.66
N GLY A 375 -16.08 14.11 -11.64
CA GLY A 375 -17.45 14.41 -11.25
C GLY A 375 -18.51 13.84 -12.19
N THR A 376 -19.80 14.09 -11.87
CA THR A 376 -20.97 13.62 -12.62
C THR A 376 -21.20 14.38 -13.94
N VAL A 377 -20.20 14.47 -14.80
CA VAL A 377 -20.37 15.05 -16.14
C VAL A 377 -21.05 14.00 -17.05
N ASN A 378 -21.95 14.46 -17.93
CA ASN A 378 -22.63 13.65 -18.94
C ASN A 378 -21.58 12.89 -19.79
N THR A 379 -21.25 11.68 -19.38
CA THR A 379 -19.98 10.99 -19.67
C THR A 379 -19.98 10.26 -21.01
N SER A 380 -21.16 10.02 -21.63
CA SER A 380 -21.31 9.11 -22.76
C SER A 380 -20.63 9.55 -24.06
N GLU A 381 -20.47 10.86 -24.30
CA GLU A 381 -19.87 11.36 -25.57
C GLU A 381 -18.45 11.94 -25.37
N ILE A 382 -18.15 12.50 -24.18
CA ILE A 382 -16.91 13.22 -23.93
C ILE A 382 -15.76 12.26 -23.64
N ILE A 383 -15.99 11.21 -22.86
CA ILE A 383 -14.95 10.26 -22.45
C ILE A 383 -14.32 9.51 -23.64
N PRO A 384 -15.09 8.91 -24.57
CA PRO A 384 -14.52 8.18 -25.71
C PRO A 384 -13.64 9.05 -26.60
N ARG A 385 -14.14 10.26 -26.94
CA ARG A 385 -13.38 11.20 -27.76
C ARG A 385 -12.07 11.62 -27.10
N ARG A 386 -12.10 11.96 -25.80
CA ARG A 386 -10.93 12.36 -25.05
C ARG A 386 -9.92 11.22 -24.90
N ALA A 387 -10.40 9.99 -24.69
CA ALA A 387 -9.56 8.80 -24.65
C ALA A 387 -8.80 8.60 -25.97
N MET A 388 -9.49 8.70 -27.13
CA MET A 388 -8.84 8.63 -28.44
C MET A 388 -7.80 9.73 -28.65
N GLU A 389 -8.15 10.99 -28.34
CA GLU A 389 -7.24 12.13 -28.51
C GLU A 389 -5.95 11.96 -27.70
N ILE A 390 -6.08 11.54 -26.44
CA ILE A 390 -4.95 11.32 -25.51
C ILE A 390 -4.11 10.14 -25.99
N ALA A 391 -4.73 9.01 -26.33
CA ALA A 391 -4.04 7.81 -26.78
C ALA A 391 -3.30 8.03 -28.10
N SER A 392 -3.91 8.75 -29.07
CA SER A 392 -3.28 9.09 -30.33
C SER A 392 -2.10 10.05 -30.16
N LYS A 393 -2.24 11.09 -29.32
CA LYS A 393 -1.13 12.02 -29.02
C LYS A 393 0.05 11.32 -28.36
N ALA A 394 -0.23 10.38 -27.46
CA ALA A 394 0.78 9.58 -26.77
C ALA A 394 1.40 8.49 -27.67
N LYS A 395 0.85 8.24 -28.86
CA LYS A 395 1.22 7.11 -29.74
C LYS A 395 1.16 5.77 -28.98
N ALA A 396 0.12 5.61 -28.17
CA ALA A 396 -0.07 4.43 -27.38
C ALA A 396 -0.44 3.23 -28.28
N SER A 397 -0.04 2.03 -27.86
CA SER A 397 -0.44 0.77 -28.46
C SER A 397 -1.45 0.01 -27.61
N TYR A 398 -1.45 0.26 -26.29
CA TYR A 398 -2.37 -0.35 -25.35
C TYR A 398 -2.89 0.69 -24.37
N ALA A 399 -4.11 0.46 -23.85
CA ALA A 399 -4.73 1.31 -22.85
C ALA A 399 -5.48 0.50 -21.79
N VAL A 400 -5.45 1.01 -20.54
CA VAL A 400 -6.25 0.53 -19.41
C VAL A 400 -7.01 1.71 -18.85
N MET A 401 -8.30 1.53 -18.58
CA MET A 401 -9.13 2.53 -17.93
C MET A 401 -9.39 2.14 -16.47
N ALA A 402 -9.53 3.13 -15.61
CA ALA A 402 -9.98 2.92 -14.23
C ALA A 402 -10.77 4.13 -13.74
N HIS A 403 -11.77 3.88 -12.88
CA HIS A 403 -12.45 4.91 -12.13
C HIS A 403 -12.69 4.49 -10.68
N ASN A 404 -12.98 5.46 -9.82
CA ASN A 404 -13.30 5.18 -8.43
C ASN A 404 -14.79 5.37 -8.15
N HIS A 405 -15.29 4.57 -7.20
CA HIS A 405 -16.59 4.75 -6.57
C HIS A 405 -16.42 5.26 -5.13
N PRO A 406 -16.55 6.56 -4.87
CA PRO A 406 -16.46 7.10 -3.51
C PRO A 406 -17.54 6.53 -2.56
N SER A 407 -18.63 5.99 -3.12
CA SER A 407 -19.73 5.36 -2.38
C SER A 407 -19.42 3.99 -1.80
N GLY A 408 -18.29 3.36 -2.16
CA GLY A 408 -17.73 2.22 -1.42
C GLY A 408 -17.98 0.83 -2.00
N THR A 409 -18.52 0.65 -3.22
CA THR A 409 -18.60 -0.67 -3.87
C THR A 409 -17.78 -0.73 -5.16
N CYS A 410 -17.09 -1.87 -5.39
CA CYS A 410 -16.35 -2.11 -6.64
C CYS A 410 -17.23 -2.68 -7.75
N ASP A 411 -18.54 -2.76 -7.54
CA ASP A 411 -19.47 -3.29 -8.53
C ASP A 411 -19.72 -2.25 -9.62
N ALA A 412 -19.53 -2.67 -10.88
CA ALA A 412 -19.77 -1.81 -12.00
C ALA A 412 -21.27 -1.58 -12.23
N SER A 413 -21.67 -0.34 -12.42
CA SER A 413 -23.02 0.01 -12.85
C SER A 413 -23.26 -0.32 -14.34
N ALA A 414 -24.51 -0.35 -14.77
CA ALA A 414 -24.84 -0.52 -16.20
C ALA A 414 -24.27 0.62 -17.06
N SER A 415 -24.15 1.84 -16.52
CA SER A 415 -23.51 2.97 -17.20
C SER A 415 -22.01 2.77 -17.35
N ASP A 416 -21.31 2.16 -16.36
CA ASP A 416 -19.89 1.87 -16.45
C ASP A 416 -19.60 0.82 -17.53
N ILE A 417 -20.42 -0.22 -17.60
CA ILE A 417 -20.32 -1.25 -18.64
C ILE A 417 -20.54 -0.64 -20.02
N TYR A 418 -21.56 0.20 -20.19
CA TYR A 418 -21.80 0.89 -21.44
C TYR A 418 -20.64 1.82 -21.83
N ALA A 419 -20.17 2.67 -20.92
CA ALA A 419 -19.03 3.56 -21.15
C ALA A 419 -17.76 2.79 -21.50
N THR A 420 -17.52 1.64 -20.86
CA THR A 420 -16.40 0.75 -21.16
C THR A 420 -16.41 0.30 -22.61
N ASN A 421 -17.56 -0.21 -23.09
CA ASN A 421 -17.69 -0.71 -24.45
C ASN A 421 -17.50 0.41 -25.49
N VAL A 422 -18.05 1.60 -25.25
CA VAL A 422 -17.89 2.75 -26.17
C VAL A 422 -16.44 3.23 -26.21
N VAL A 423 -15.76 3.29 -25.06
CA VAL A 423 -14.32 3.66 -25.01
C VAL A 423 -13.45 2.62 -25.67
N MET A 424 -13.72 1.33 -25.45
CA MET A 424 -13.01 0.23 -26.10
C MET A 424 -13.08 0.36 -27.63
N LEU A 425 -14.28 0.47 -28.19
CA LEU A 425 -14.49 0.63 -29.64
C LEU A 425 -13.79 1.88 -30.17
N ALA A 426 -13.85 2.99 -29.43
CA ALA A 426 -13.19 4.23 -29.80
C ALA A 426 -11.67 4.09 -29.85
N LEU A 427 -11.03 3.47 -28.87
CA LEU A 427 -9.60 3.23 -28.83
C LEU A 427 -9.15 2.25 -29.94
N GLU A 428 -9.89 1.18 -30.16
CA GLU A 428 -9.61 0.22 -31.21
C GLU A 428 -9.70 0.83 -32.62
N SER A 429 -10.62 1.79 -32.84
CA SER A 429 -10.73 2.53 -34.10
C SER A 429 -9.47 3.32 -34.48
N VAL A 430 -8.65 3.68 -33.50
CA VAL A 430 -7.36 4.35 -33.69
C VAL A 430 -6.15 3.44 -33.49
N GLY A 431 -6.35 2.11 -33.48
CA GLY A 431 -5.32 1.09 -33.39
C GLY A 431 -4.72 0.89 -31.99
N VAL A 432 -5.44 1.32 -30.95
CA VAL A 432 -5.02 1.14 -29.54
C VAL A 432 -5.82 -0.01 -28.93
N LYS A 433 -5.15 -1.07 -28.53
CA LYS A 433 -5.78 -2.24 -27.91
C LYS A 433 -6.18 -1.92 -26.46
N PHE A 434 -7.46 -2.09 -26.16
CA PHE A 434 -7.99 -1.92 -24.81
C PHE A 434 -7.78 -3.20 -23.98
N LEU A 435 -7.16 -3.08 -22.79
CA LEU A 435 -6.77 -4.20 -21.95
C LEU A 435 -7.75 -4.45 -20.79
N GLY A 436 -8.56 -3.47 -20.44
CA GLY A 436 -9.59 -3.61 -19.42
C GLY A 436 -9.93 -2.31 -18.71
N HIS A 437 -10.99 -2.40 -17.89
CA HIS A 437 -11.50 -1.31 -17.08
C HIS A 437 -11.64 -1.79 -15.62
N TYR A 438 -11.14 -1.00 -14.69
CA TYR A 438 -11.17 -1.30 -13.26
C TYR A 438 -12.02 -0.28 -12.52
N VAL A 439 -12.79 -0.78 -11.53
CA VAL A 439 -13.56 0.03 -10.58
C VAL A 439 -12.89 -0.07 -9.23
N VAL A 440 -12.55 1.06 -8.64
CA VAL A 440 -11.85 1.14 -7.35
C VAL A 440 -12.76 1.74 -6.29
N ALA A 441 -12.86 1.10 -5.13
CA ALA A 441 -13.58 1.62 -3.98
C ALA A 441 -12.74 1.40 -2.71
N GLY A 442 -12.26 2.49 -2.10
CA GLY A 442 -11.26 2.41 -1.04
C GLY A 442 -10.02 1.65 -1.52
N MET A 443 -9.63 0.59 -0.80
CA MET A 443 -8.55 -0.31 -1.20
C MET A 443 -9.05 -1.54 -2.00
N GLY A 444 -10.35 -1.61 -2.30
CA GLY A 444 -10.96 -2.63 -3.16
C GLY A 444 -10.83 -2.30 -4.65
N ILE A 445 -10.77 -3.31 -5.50
CA ILE A 445 -10.75 -3.15 -6.95
C ILE A 445 -11.50 -4.30 -7.64
N GLY A 446 -12.39 -3.95 -8.56
CA GLY A 446 -13.09 -4.88 -9.44
C GLY A 446 -12.69 -4.64 -10.89
N LYS A 447 -12.71 -5.68 -11.72
CA LYS A 447 -12.53 -5.57 -13.17
C LYS A 447 -13.87 -5.71 -13.86
N ILE A 448 -14.17 -4.83 -14.81
CA ILE A 448 -15.37 -4.94 -15.63
C ILE A 448 -15.14 -6.04 -16.67
N GLU A 449 -16.01 -7.06 -16.64
CA GLU A 449 -16.02 -8.10 -17.66
C GLU A 449 -16.50 -7.48 -18.99
N LEU A 450 -15.67 -7.63 -20.02
CA LEU A 450 -16.03 -7.20 -21.37
C LEU A 450 -16.91 -8.30 -21.98
N SER A 451 -18.14 -7.95 -22.37
CA SER A 451 -18.99 -8.90 -23.08
C SER A 451 -18.56 -8.98 -24.55
N ASP A 452 -18.31 -10.19 -25.03
CA ASP A 452 -18.07 -10.45 -26.47
C ASP A 452 -19.33 -10.23 -27.35
N GLU A 453 -20.45 -9.86 -26.75
CA GLU A 453 -21.75 -9.67 -27.41
C GLU A 453 -22.13 -8.19 -27.58
N ILE A 454 -21.34 -7.42 -28.32
CA ILE A 454 -21.85 -6.18 -28.91
C ILE A 454 -21.25 -6.06 -30.33
N ILE A 455 -21.85 -6.77 -31.25
CA ILE A 455 -21.83 -6.47 -32.68
C ILE A 455 -23.27 -6.16 -33.09
#